data_f6bd91bc428e7a282e76e8598571e52f
#
_entry.id   f6bd91bc428e7a282e76e8598571e52f
#
_cell.length_a   1.000
_cell.length_b   1.000
_cell.length_c   1.000
_cell.angle_alpha   90.00
_cell.angle_beta   90.00
_cell.angle_gamma   90.00
#
_symmetry.space_group_name_H-M   'P 1'
#
loop_
_entity.id
_entity.type
_entity.pdbx_description
1 polymer ?
#
loop_
_entity_poly.entity_id
_entity_poly.type
_entity_poly.pdbx_seq_one_letter_code
_entity_poly.pdbx_strand_id
1 'polypeptide(L)'
;MNCLCCGKPLRTPDETGWHKACIKRFFGTTKLPEIEIDDKTLNLLATETTNKGFTVPGVQKKLSLHLVSDSRKPRLTLVNYPTGYILKPQVAEFEALPESEQLIMTMADMAGISTVPHALIKGNAGLAYITKRVDRNLTSDKVEMLAMEDFCQLDLRLTEDKYSCLLYTSPSPR
;
A
#
# COMPACT_ATOMS: atom_id res chain seq x y z
N MET A 1 3.23 1.20 22.96
CA MET A 1 2.84 0.81 21.60
C MET A 1 2.89 2.05 20.72
N ASN A 2 3.42 1.96 19.51
CA ASN A 2 3.51 3.08 18.57
C ASN A 2 2.41 2.98 17.50
N CYS A 3 2.02 4.14 16.97
CA CYS A 3 1.02 4.22 15.91
C CYS A 3 1.52 3.61 14.60
N LEU A 4 0.77 2.69 14.03
CA LEU A 4 1.10 1.99 12.79
C LEU A 4 1.19 2.90 11.55
N CYS A 5 0.69 4.14 11.65
CA CYS A 5 0.76 5.13 10.57
C CYS A 5 1.95 6.08 10.73
N CYS A 6 2.10 6.73 11.89
CA CYS A 6 3.09 7.80 12.06
C CYS A 6 4.27 7.43 12.97
N GLY A 7 4.33 6.21 13.51
CA GLY A 7 5.41 5.74 14.39
C GLY A 7 5.45 6.38 15.79
N LYS A 8 4.64 7.41 16.06
CA LYS A 8 4.65 8.10 17.36
C LYS A 8 3.90 7.30 18.43
N PRO A 9 4.25 7.46 19.73
CA PRO A 9 3.59 6.76 20.82
C PRO A 9 2.08 7.02 20.87
N LEU A 10 1.31 5.96 21.10
CA LEU A 10 -0.13 6.06 21.38
C LEU A 10 -0.31 6.41 22.86
N ARG A 11 -1.12 7.44 23.16
CA ARG A 11 -1.40 7.85 24.53
C ARG A 11 -2.25 6.84 25.30
N THR A 12 -3.16 6.17 24.60
CA THR A 12 -3.97 5.06 25.12
C THR A 12 -3.81 3.86 24.21
N PRO A 13 -3.66 2.64 24.75
CA PRO A 13 -3.70 1.44 23.94
C PRO A 13 -5.05 1.38 23.22
N ASP A 14 -5.00 1.35 21.88
CA ASP A 14 -6.16 1.18 21.02
C ASP A 14 -5.95 -0.10 20.23
N GLU A 15 -6.99 -0.94 20.14
CA GLU A 15 -6.95 -2.20 19.39
C GLU A 15 -6.58 -2.00 17.91
N THR A 16 -6.93 -0.83 17.35
CA THR A 16 -6.60 -0.47 15.98
C THR A 16 -5.10 -0.22 15.76
N GLY A 17 -4.38 0.21 16.79
CA GLY A 17 -2.99 0.64 16.69
C GLY A 17 -2.79 1.97 15.95
N TRP A 18 -3.83 2.81 15.80
CA TRP A 18 -3.77 4.07 15.08
C TRP A 18 -4.26 5.26 15.92
N HIS A 19 -3.67 6.43 15.72
CA HIS A 19 -4.29 7.68 16.22
C HIS A 19 -5.53 8.02 15.39
N LYS A 20 -6.58 8.51 16.02
CA LYS A 20 -7.79 9.02 15.33
C LYS A 20 -7.46 10.07 14.26
N ALA A 21 -6.50 10.96 14.55
CA ALA A 21 -6.02 11.96 13.60
C ALA A 21 -5.34 11.32 12.37
N CYS A 22 -4.60 10.23 12.56
CA CYS A 22 -3.97 9.49 11.47
C CYS A 22 -5.02 8.80 10.59
N ILE A 23 -6.03 8.18 11.19
CA ILE A 23 -7.15 7.57 10.47
C ILE A 23 -7.83 8.62 9.59
N LYS A 24 -8.20 9.77 10.17
CA LYS A 24 -8.85 10.86 9.43
C LYS A 24 -7.98 11.38 8.28
N ARG A 25 -6.68 11.58 8.51
CA ARG A 25 -5.75 12.08 7.49
C ARG A 25 -5.54 11.06 6.37
N PHE A 26 -5.42 9.78 6.71
CA PHE A 26 -5.09 8.73 5.74
C PHE A 26 -6.32 8.25 4.95
N PHE A 27 -7.43 7.98 5.63
CA PHE A 27 -8.65 7.43 5.01
C PHE A 27 -9.76 8.45 4.81
N GLY A 28 -9.73 9.61 5.46
CA GLY A 28 -10.85 10.57 5.48
C GLY A 28 -12.01 10.15 6.39
N THR A 29 -11.90 9.01 7.08
CA THR A 29 -12.95 8.42 7.94
C THR A 29 -12.67 8.68 9.42
N THR A 30 -13.69 8.51 10.26
CA THR A 30 -13.55 8.63 11.71
C THR A 30 -13.13 7.34 12.40
N LYS A 31 -13.33 6.20 11.73
CA LYS A 31 -12.95 4.85 12.18
C LYS A 31 -11.99 4.24 11.19
N LEU A 32 -11.12 3.36 11.68
CA LEU A 32 -10.23 2.57 10.82
C LEU A 32 -11.08 1.64 9.95
N PRO A 33 -10.88 1.64 8.62
CA PRO A 33 -11.59 0.72 7.74
C PRO A 33 -11.23 -0.73 8.05
N GLU A 34 -12.22 -1.61 8.07
CA GLU A 34 -12.01 -3.05 8.13
C GLU A 34 -11.57 -3.56 6.75
N ILE A 35 -10.61 -4.51 6.72
CA ILE A 35 -10.21 -5.18 5.48
C ILE A 35 -11.18 -6.34 5.25
N GLU A 36 -12.05 -6.19 4.28
CA GLU A 36 -13.08 -7.18 3.93
C GLU A 36 -12.58 -8.15 2.85
N ILE A 37 -11.48 -8.85 3.17
CA ILE A 37 -10.87 -9.85 2.28
C ILE A 37 -10.51 -11.04 3.14
N ASP A 38 -11.06 -12.21 2.81
CA ASP A 38 -10.70 -13.45 3.49
C ASP A 38 -9.28 -13.93 3.05
N ASP A 39 -8.63 -14.70 3.91
CA ASP A 39 -7.26 -15.17 3.65
C ASP A 39 -7.18 -16.10 2.42
N LYS A 40 -8.27 -16.79 2.08
CA LYS A 40 -8.36 -17.64 0.87
C LYS A 40 -8.35 -16.78 -0.38
N THR A 41 -9.15 -15.72 -0.38
CA THR A 41 -9.20 -14.74 -1.48
C THR A 41 -7.87 -13.98 -1.59
N LEU A 42 -7.24 -13.61 -0.47
CA LEU A 42 -5.90 -13.02 -0.44
C LEU A 42 -4.86 -13.94 -1.11
N ASN A 43 -4.87 -15.23 -0.77
CA ASN A 43 -3.94 -16.20 -1.33
C ASN A 43 -4.25 -16.54 -2.80
N LEU A 44 -5.52 -16.66 -3.18
CA LEU A 44 -5.94 -16.90 -4.56
C LEU A 44 -5.57 -15.72 -5.47
N LEU A 45 -5.86 -14.49 -5.07
CA LEU A 45 -5.55 -13.29 -5.84
C LEU A 45 -4.05 -13.01 -5.89
N ALA A 46 -3.32 -13.46 -4.89
CA ALA A 46 -1.87 -13.39 -4.89
C ALA A 46 -1.22 -14.40 -5.85
N THR A 47 -1.92 -15.48 -6.20
CA THR A 47 -1.48 -16.50 -7.17
C THR A 47 -2.06 -16.31 -8.57
N GLU A 48 -3.25 -15.71 -8.71
CA GLU A 48 -3.82 -15.37 -10.00
C GLU A 48 -3.18 -14.09 -10.54
N THR A 49 -2.25 -14.28 -11.43
CA THR A 49 -1.55 -13.25 -12.21
C THR A 49 -2.51 -12.24 -12.84
N THR A 50 -2.24 -10.98 -12.63
CA THR A 50 -2.35 -9.78 -13.50
C THR A 50 -3.53 -9.64 -14.47
N ASN A 51 -4.27 -10.67 -14.83
CA ASN A 51 -5.20 -10.64 -15.96
C ASN A 51 -6.60 -10.06 -15.68
N LYS A 52 -6.94 -9.72 -14.44
CA LYS A 52 -8.29 -9.27 -14.07
C LYS A 52 -8.37 -7.91 -13.38
N GLY A 53 -7.31 -7.10 -13.40
CA GLY A 53 -7.35 -5.74 -12.82
C GLY A 53 -7.38 -5.66 -11.28
N PHE A 54 -7.37 -6.78 -10.56
CA PHE A 54 -7.35 -6.83 -9.10
C PHE A 54 -5.97 -6.71 -8.50
N THR A 55 -4.94 -7.08 -9.25
CA THR A 55 -3.54 -6.98 -8.84
C THR A 55 -2.84 -5.86 -9.59
N VAL A 56 -1.89 -5.23 -8.93
CA VAL A 56 -1.01 -4.23 -9.53
C VAL A 56 0.23 -4.95 -10.05
N PRO A 57 0.70 -4.71 -11.29
CA PRO A 57 1.89 -5.36 -11.82
C PRO A 57 3.11 -5.22 -10.91
N GLY A 58 3.92 -6.26 -10.80
CA GLY A 58 5.17 -6.28 -10.02
C GLY A 58 5.44 -7.63 -9.38
N VAL A 59 6.66 -7.83 -8.88
CA VAL A 59 7.13 -9.10 -8.31
C VAL A 59 6.51 -9.41 -6.95
N GLN A 60 6.21 -8.38 -6.13
CA GLN A 60 5.59 -8.54 -4.82
C GLN A 60 4.07 -8.65 -4.92
N LYS A 61 3.47 -9.57 -4.17
CA LYS A 61 2.01 -9.70 -4.03
C LYS A 61 1.40 -8.39 -3.53
N LYS A 62 0.48 -7.83 -4.28
CA LYS A 62 -0.18 -6.56 -3.95
C LYS A 62 -1.61 -6.52 -4.47
N LEU A 63 -2.50 -5.91 -3.71
CA LEU A 63 -3.92 -5.81 -3.98
C LEU A 63 -4.36 -4.35 -4.12
N SER A 64 -5.16 -4.09 -5.11
CA SER A 64 -5.83 -2.79 -5.26
C SER A 64 -7.13 -2.79 -4.47
N LEU A 65 -7.30 -1.80 -3.58
CA LEU A 65 -8.46 -1.71 -2.70
C LEU A 65 -9.22 -0.41 -2.90
N HIS A 66 -10.55 -0.50 -2.78
CA HIS A 66 -11.46 0.63 -2.74
C HIS A 66 -11.96 0.86 -1.32
N LEU A 67 -12.01 2.13 -0.89
CA LEU A 67 -12.61 2.50 0.38
C LEU A 67 -14.12 2.76 0.20
N VAL A 68 -14.93 1.90 0.78
CA VAL A 68 -16.37 2.14 0.93
C VAL A 68 -16.56 2.95 2.21
N SER A 69 -16.84 4.23 2.06
CA SER A 69 -17.09 5.15 3.18
C SER A 69 -18.55 5.07 3.63
N ASP A 70 -18.93 3.96 4.28
CA ASP A 70 -20.15 3.94 5.06
C ASP A 70 -19.89 4.59 6.41
N SER A 71 -20.72 5.56 6.79
CA SER A 71 -20.56 6.33 8.02
C SER A 71 -20.56 5.47 9.30
N ARG A 72 -21.08 4.26 9.26
CA ARG A 72 -21.13 3.34 10.38
C ARG A 72 -19.95 2.37 10.44
N LYS A 73 -19.55 1.82 9.28
CA LYS A 73 -18.45 0.86 9.16
C LYS A 73 -17.70 1.06 7.84
N PRO A 74 -16.65 1.90 7.80
CA PRO A 74 -15.83 2.02 6.60
C PRO A 74 -15.11 0.70 6.33
N ARG A 75 -15.01 0.31 5.05
CA ARG A 75 -14.45 -0.97 4.62
C ARG A 75 -13.53 -0.79 3.43
N LEU A 76 -12.44 -1.56 3.41
CA LEU A 76 -11.59 -1.71 2.24
C LEU A 76 -11.98 -3.00 1.52
N THR A 77 -12.40 -2.87 0.28
CA THR A 77 -12.93 -3.98 -0.52
C THR A 77 -12.17 -4.11 -1.84
N LEU A 78 -12.17 -5.32 -2.39
CA LEU A 78 -11.75 -5.55 -3.77
C LEU A 78 -12.91 -5.18 -4.69
N VAL A 79 -12.67 -4.28 -5.62
CA VAL A 79 -13.66 -3.90 -6.66
C VAL A 79 -13.01 -3.78 -8.02
N ASN A 80 -13.81 -4.03 -9.05
CA ASN A 80 -13.43 -3.91 -10.46
C ASN A 80 -13.27 -2.45 -10.93
N TYR A 81 -13.04 -1.47 -10.02
CA TYR A 81 -13.02 -0.06 -10.38
C TYR A 81 -11.95 0.73 -9.61
N PRO A 82 -11.58 1.92 -10.07
CA PRO A 82 -10.33 2.55 -9.69
C PRO A 82 -10.22 2.70 -8.18
N THR A 83 -9.28 1.97 -7.67
CA THR A 83 -9.02 1.78 -6.25
C THR A 83 -8.07 2.88 -5.77
N GLY A 84 -8.36 3.41 -4.60
CA GLY A 84 -7.54 4.48 -4.00
C GLY A 84 -6.35 3.99 -3.18
N TYR A 85 -6.22 2.66 -2.96
CA TYR A 85 -5.22 2.08 -2.08
C TYR A 85 -4.57 0.85 -2.68
N ILE A 86 -3.31 0.60 -2.29
CA ILE A 86 -2.58 -0.63 -2.55
C ILE A 86 -2.26 -1.26 -1.21
N LEU A 87 -2.61 -2.53 -1.03
CA LEU A 87 -2.27 -3.34 0.12
C LEU A 87 -1.23 -4.37 -0.29
N LYS A 88 -0.17 -4.49 0.51
CA LYS A 88 0.88 -5.49 0.36
C LYS A 88 0.90 -6.35 1.64
N PRO A 89 0.32 -7.55 1.60
CA PRO A 89 0.28 -8.43 2.76
C PRO A 89 1.65 -9.04 3.06
N GLN A 90 1.78 -9.59 4.27
CA GLN A 90 2.89 -10.45 4.62
C GLN A 90 2.91 -11.66 3.70
N VAL A 91 4.09 -12.08 3.28
CA VAL A 91 4.33 -13.29 2.50
C VAL A 91 5.24 -14.25 3.29
N ALA A 92 5.10 -15.54 3.05
CA ALA A 92 5.85 -16.55 3.81
C ALA A 92 7.36 -16.56 3.46
N GLU A 93 7.69 -16.15 2.25
CA GLU A 93 9.05 -16.17 1.73
C GLU A 93 9.98 -15.12 2.38
N PHE A 94 9.41 -14.03 2.89
CA PHE A 94 10.17 -12.93 3.50
C PHE A 94 9.51 -12.49 4.81
N GLU A 95 10.20 -12.72 5.91
CA GLU A 95 9.75 -12.30 7.23
C GLU A 95 9.76 -10.77 7.35
N ALA A 96 8.73 -10.23 8.03
CA ALA A 96 8.57 -8.79 8.33
C ALA A 96 8.68 -7.86 7.09
N LEU A 97 8.25 -8.33 5.92
CA LEU A 97 8.33 -7.55 4.68
C LEU A 97 7.50 -6.25 4.73
N PRO A 98 6.24 -6.24 5.25
CA PRO A 98 5.47 -5.01 5.43
C PRO A 98 6.15 -4.00 6.35
N GLU A 99 6.73 -4.46 7.46
CA GLU A 99 7.43 -3.62 8.43
C GLU A 99 8.70 -3.03 7.83
N SER A 100 9.44 -3.82 7.05
CA SER A 100 10.64 -3.37 6.35
C SER A 100 10.31 -2.29 5.33
N GLU A 101 9.24 -2.45 4.56
CA GLU A 101 8.78 -1.43 3.61
C GLU A 101 8.36 -0.15 4.33
N GLN A 102 7.59 -0.25 5.40
CA GLN A 102 7.20 0.89 6.24
C GLN A 102 8.42 1.62 6.81
N LEU A 103 9.42 0.89 7.27
CA LEU A 103 10.64 1.46 7.82
C LEU A 103 11.39 2.26 6.76
N ILE A 104 11.62 1.68 5.58
CA ILE A 104 12.33 2.36 4.48
C ILE A 104 11.59 3.61 4.02
N MET A 105 10.27 3.55 3.88
CA MET A 105 9.47 4.72 3.52
C MET A 105 9.53 5.81 4.58
N THR A 106 9.50 5.42 5.87
CA THR A 106 9.67 6.37 6.99
C THR A 106 11.08 7.01 6.97
N MET A 107 12.12 6.22 6.69
CA MET A 107 13.48 6.75 6.56
C MET A 107 13.61 7.72 5.38
N ALA A 108 12.96 7.43 4.25
CA ALA A 108 12.90 8.31 3.09
C ALA A 108 12.24 9.66 3.44
N ASP A 109 11.09 9.63 4.13
CA ASP A 109 10.43 10.85 4.64
C ASP A 109 11.35 11.66 5.57
N MET A 110 12.05 10.98 6.48
CA MET A 110 13.01 11.65 7.39
C MET A 110 14.21 12.25 6.67
N ALA A 111 14.61 11.65 5.54
CA ALA A 111 15.66 12.19 4.66
C ALA A 111 15.17 13.31 3.74
N GLY A 112 13.91 13.73 3.83
CA GLY A 112 13.31 14.77 3.01
C GLY A 112 12.91 14.33 1.60
N ILE A 113 12.89 13.04 1.33
CA ILE A 113 12.38 12.48 0.07
C ILE A 113 10.86 12.45 0.15
N SER A 114 10.18 13.06 -0.82
CA SER A 114 8.71 13.05 -0.88
C SER A 114 8.20 11.64 -1.17
N THR A 115 7.46 11.05 -0.23
CA THR A 115 6.88 9.72 -0.36
C THR A 115 5.35 9.78 -0.53
N VAL A 116 4.78 8.70 -1.02
CA VAL A 116 3.32 8.51 -1.01
C VAL A 116 2.84 8.29 0.43
N PRO A 117 1.60 8.66 0.81
CA PRO A 117 1.06 8.32 2.10
C PRO A 117 1.09 6.80 2.33
N HIS A 118 1.74 6.36 3.39
CA HIS A 118 1.98 4.96 3.70
C HIS A 118 1.75 4.65 5.18
N ALA A 119 1.47 3.39 5.49
CA ALA A 119 1.24 2.92 6.87
C ALA A 119 1.28 1.40 6.95
N LEU A 120 1.27 0.87 8.18
CA LEU A 120 0.92 -0.51 8.48
C LEU A 120 -0.54 -0.61 8.92
N ILE A 121 -1.19 -1.69 8.54
CA ILE A 121 -2.55 -2.02 8.97
C ILE A 121 -2.60 -3.47 9.44
N LYS A 122 -3.43 -3.77 10.44
CA LYS A 122 -3.65 -5.15 10.89
C LYS A 122 -4.59 -5.86 9.91
N GLY A 123 -4.15 -7.00 9.42
CA GLY A 123 -4.96 -7.96 8.68
C GLY A 123 -5.14 -9.25 9.48
N ASN A 124 -5.85 -10.21 8.93
CA ASN A 124 -6.09 -11.51 9.60
C ASN A 124 -4.80 -12.31 9.77
N ALA A 125 -3.89 -12.23 8.80
CA ALA A 125 -2.61 -12.97 8.80
C ALA A 125 -1.43 -12.17 9.41
N GLY A 126 -1.68 -11.04 10.08
CA GLY A 126 -0.64 -10.19 10.65
C GLY A 126 -0.66 -8.78 10.10
N LEU A 127 0.50 -8.13 10.07
CA LEU A 127 0.62 -6.78 9.52
C LEU A 127 0.67 -6.82 7.99
N ALA A 128 0.08 -5.81 7.37
CA ALA A 128 0.19 -5.53 5.96
C ALA A 128 0.62 -4.07 5.76
N TYR A 129 1.40 -3.80 4.73
CA TYR A 129 1.72 -2.44 4.31
C TYR A 129 0.59 -1.91 3.43
N ILE A 130 0.18 -0.68 3.67
CA ILE A 130 -0.87 -0.01 2.88
C ILE A 130 -0.37 1.36 2.41
N THR A 131 -0.63 1.68 1.17
CA THR A 131 -0.31 2.98 0.60
C THR A 131 -1.47 3.56 -0.19
N LYS A 132 -1.56 4.90 -0.21
CA LYS A 132 -2.49 5.62 -1.09
C LYS A 132 -1.97 5.63 -2.51
N ARG A 133 -2.87 5.43 -3.47
CA ARG A 133 -2.52 5.64 -4.89
C ARG A 133 -2.47 7.13 -5.19
N VAL A 134 -1.38 7.55 -5.82
CA VAL A 134 -1.17 8.94 -6.27
C VAL A 134 -1.38 9.08 -7.78
N ASP A 135 -1.53 7.97 -8.47
CA ASP A 135 -1.82 7.88 -9.91
C ASP A 135 -3.33 7.94 -10.23
N ARG A 136 -4.13 8.39 -9.26
CA ARG A 136 -5.59 8.56 -9.39
C ARG A 136 -6.00 9.94 -8.93
N ASN A 137 -6.59 10.70 -9.84
CA ASN A 137 -7.24 11.95 -9.49
C ASN A 137 -8.74 11.67 -9.28
N LEU A 138 -9.15 11.70 -8.01
CA LEU A 138 -10.54 11.43 -7.62
C LEU A 138 -11.28 12.77 -7.56
N THR A 139 -11.93 13.16 -8.64
CA THR A 139 -12.95 14.22 -8.62
C THR A 139 -14.32 13.59 -8.39
N SER A 140 -15.28 14.38 -7.89
CA SER A 140 -16.60 13.90 -7.45
C SER A 140 -17.34 13.00 -8.45
N ASP A 141 -17.09 13.12 -9.73
CA ASP A 141 -17.85 12.44 -10.80
C ASP A 141 -17.00 11.57 -11.73
N LYS A 142 -15.68 11.68 -11.68
CA LYS A 142 -14.78 10.94 -12.58
C LYS A 142 -13.49 10.58 -11.86
N VAL A 143 -12.98 9.41 -12.19
CA VAL A 143 -11.63 8.99 -11.80
C VAL A 143 -10.75 9.10 -13.03
N GLU A 144 -9.81 10.03 -12.98
CA GLU A 144 -8.79 10.19 -13.99
C GLU A 144 -7.53 9.41 -13.57
N MET A 145 -7.02 8.61 -14.47
CA MET A 145 -5.76 7.91 -14.27
C MET A 145 -4.62 8.77 -14.79
N LEU A 146 -3.65 9.06 -13.90
CA LEU A 146 -2.41 9.70 -14.31
C LEU A 146 -1.45 8.63 -14.83
N ALA A 147 -0.81 8.89 -15.95
CA ALA A 147 0.25 8.03 -16.47
C ALA A 147 1.38 7.96 -15.44
N MET A 148 1.83 6.75 -15.14
CA MET A 148 2.91 6.49 -14.19
C MET A 148 3.79 5.37 -14.73
N GLU A 149 5.08 5.61 -14.81
CA GLU A 149 6.09 4.65 -15.21
C GLU A 149 7.15 4.54 -14.13
N ASP A 150 7.65 3.34 -13.92
CA ASP A 150 8.81 3.12 -13.06
C ASP A 150 10.12 3.29 -13.87
N PHE A 151 11.25 3.39 -13.16
CA PHE A 151 12.55 3.56 -13.81
C PHE A 151 12.94 2.41 -14.74
N CYS A 152 12.47 1.19 -14.48
CA CYS A 152 12.69 0.06 -15.35
C CYS A 152 11.96 0.23 -16.70
N GLN A 153 10.74 0.76 -16.66
CA GLN A 153 9.95 1.06 -17.86
C GLN A 153 10.58 2.23 -18.64
N LEU A 154 11.03 3.29 -17.93
CA LEU A 154 11.73 4.41 -18.57
C LEU A 154 13.04 3.97 -19.24
N ASP A 155 13.69 2.95 -18.70
CA ASP A 155 14.92 2.34 -19.25
C ASP A 155 14.61 1.30 -20.35
N LEU A 156 13.35 1.18 -20.78
CA LEU A 156 12.84 0.24 -21.79
C LEU A 156 13.16 -1.23 -21.50
N ARG A 157 13.15 -1.61 -20.23
CA ARG A 157 13.43 -2.97 -19.78
C ARG A 157 12.18 -3.70 -19.34
N LEU A 158 12.25 -5.03 -19.37
CA LEU A 158 11.15 -5.89 -18.94
C LEU A 158 11.07 -5.96 -17.41
N THR A 159 9.88 -6.32 -16.91
CA THR A 159 9.62 -6.43 -15.45
C THR A 159 10.55 -7.45 -14.76
N GLU A 160 10.99 -8.47 -15.46
CA GLU A 160 11.95 -9.49 -14.99
C GLU A 160 13.34 -8.90 -14.69
N ASP A 161 13.72 -7.84 -15.40
CA ASP A 161 14.99 -7.14 -15.21
C ASP A 161 14.96 -6.08 -14.11
N LYS A 162 13.80 -5.86 -13.49
CA LYS A 162 13.53 -4.74 -12.59
C LYS A 162 14.51 -4.64 -11.42
N TYR A 163 14.96 -5.76 -10.89
CA TYR A 163 15.87 -5.80 -9.74
C TYR A 163 17.34 -6.01 -10.11
N SER A 164 17.64 -6.49 -11.31
CA SER A 164 19.01 -6.66 -11.77
C SER A 164 19.59 -5.38 -12.38
N CYS A 165 18.73 -4.53 -12.93
CA CYS A 165 19.12 -3.37 -13.72
C CYS A 165 19.54 -2.15 -12.89
N LEU A 166 18.80 -1.80 -11.83
CA LEU A 166 18.97 -0.52 -11.14
C LEU A 166 20.19 -0.45 -10.22
N LEU A 167 20.68 -1.58 -9.72
CA LEU A 167 21.82 -1.63 -8.80
C LEU A 167 23.19 -1.53 -9.51
N TYR A 168 23.27 -1.99 -10.75
CA TYR A 168 24.55 -2.11 -11.48
C TYR A 168 24.75 -1.08 -12.57
N THR A 169 23.68 -0.43 -13.03
CA THR A 169 23.75 0.54 -14.16
C THR A 169 23.61 1.98 -13.73
N SER A 170 23.20 2.25 -12.49
CA SER A 170 23.26 3.61 -11.93
C SER A 170 24.72 3.97 -11.64
N PRO A 171 25.28 4.99 -12.28
CA PRO A 171 26.64 5.42 -11.93
C PRO A 171 26.66 5.83 -10.45
N SER A 172 27.47 5.09 -9.67
CA SER A 172 27.72 5.49 -8.27
C SER A 172 28.26 6.92 -8.28
N PRO A 173 27.69 7.85 -7.52
CA PRO A 173 28.30 9.14 -7.35
C PRO A 173 29.69 8.94 -6.71
N ARG A 174 30.72 9.38 -7.41
CA ARG A 174 32.09 9.42 -6.89
C ARG A 174 32.26 10.66 -6.03
#